data_cd03d1d99c53975a5f2d112d1b59a4ea
#
_entry.id   cd03d1d99c53975a5f2d112d1b59a4ea
#
_cell.length_a   1.000
_cell.length_b   1.000
_cell.length_c   1.000
_cell.angle_alpha   90.00
_cell.angle_beta   90.00
_cell.angle_gamma   90.00
#
_symmetry.space_group_name_H-M   'P 1'
#
loop_
_entity.id
_entity.type
_entity.pdbx_description
1 polymer ?
#
loop_
_entity_poly.entity_id
_entity_poly.type
_entity_poly.pdbx_seq_one_letter_code
_entity_poly.pdbx_strand_id
1 'polypeptide(L)'
;MIIQFSQQDFAPRSFVASNSPENTAEQNCDGGRLEIPENIAGGRVAADAVSPGLSLICSEMSFAKDTFFREEYQDRDVLQIAFCLQGNCEWSYGNGARPHQLAPAECSLQCGVMRKCDSFFPRGPYRALSLSLGRERFADVIECLKDVRLLDSGDMIRTRVFAGTPHLRLLIRQLTECPPDYKLRKLFLEGKALELLSVFCSEVIGRKEKKGDVSREDRRCLRQARERIDEQFLLPLTISQIAKECHMSETKLKRGFKNCFGCTVYEY
;
A
#
# COMPACT_ATOMS: atom_id res chain seq x y z
N MET A 1 15.89 -10.39 -13.21
CA MET A 1 17.07 -9.49 -13.05
C MET A 1 17.11 -9.09 -11.59
N ILE A 2 18.26 -9.14 -10.95
CA ILE A 2 18.42 -8.64 -9.56
C ILE A 2 19.06 -7.27 -9.67
N ILE A 3 18.41 -6.27 -9.11
CA ILE A 3 18.90 -4.90 -9.05
C ILE A 3 19.12 -4.59 -7.57
N GLN A 4 20.35 -4.25 -7.23
CA GLN A 4 20.71 -3.89 -5.86
C GLN A 4 20.85 -2.37 -5.79
N PHE A 5 20.13 -1.78 -4.85
CA PHE A 5 20.24 -0.36 -4.53
C PHE A 5 20.74 -0.19 -3.10
N SER A 6 21.65 0.72 -2.91
CA SER A 6 22.00 1.24 -1.60
C SER A 6 21.33 2.59 -1.37
N GLN A 7 21.31 3.06 -0.14
CA GLN A 7 20.80 4.40 0.17
C GLN A 7 21.55 5.51 -0.61
N GLN A 8 22.79 5.23 -1.05
CA GLN A 8 23.60 6.15 -1.85
C GLN A 8 23.17 6.22 -3.31
N ASP A 9 22.57 5.17 -3.87
CA ASP A 9 22.09 5.14 -5.25
C ASP A 9 20.81 5.97 -5.43
N PHE A 10 20.09 6.21 -4.35
CA PHE A 10 18.97 7.15 -4.25
C PHE A 10 19.43 8.49 -3.65
N ALA A 11 20.74 8.76 -3.64
CA ALA A 11 21.32 9.97 -3.07
C ALA A 11 20.91 11.22 -3.86
N PRO A 12 20.89 12.29 -3.26
CA PRO A 12 20.20 12.88 -2.11
C PRO A 12 19.19 13.94 -2.49
N ARG A 13 18.52 13.82 -3.61
CA ARG A 13 17.71 14.97 -4.09
C ARG A 13 16.22 14.87 -3.83
N SER A 14 15.66 13.75 -3.40
CA SER A 14 14.21 13.70 -3.27
C SER A 14 13.56 12.66 -2.37
N PHE A 15 14.25 11.63 -1.88
CA PHE A 15 13.58 10.58 -1.11
C PHE A 15 13.93 10.53 0.39
N VAL A 16 14.90 11.30 0.85
CA VAL A 16 15.40 11.30 2.24
C VAL A 16 14.94 12.51 3.03
N ALA A 17 14.10 13.32 2.52
CA ALA A 17 13.61 14.46 3.27
C ALA A 17 12.38 14.07 4.07
N SER A 18 12.53 13.57 5.30
CA SER A 18 11.57 13.93 6.34
C SER A 18 11.76 13.28 7.70
N ASN A 19 12.70 12.38 7.93
CA ASN A 19 12.79 11.75 9.26
C ASN A 19 14.20 11.72 9.87
N SER A 20 15.06 12.69 9.58
CA SER A 20 16.26 12.95 10.38
C SER A 20 16.05 14.17 11.27
N PRO A 21 16.28 14.08 12.59
CA PRO A 21 16.07 15.19 13.50
C PRO A 21 17.04 16.36 13.33
N GLU A 22 17.98 16.32 12.39
CA GLU A 22 19.00 17.34 12.18
C GLU A 22 18.76 18.31 11.01
N ASN A 23 17.65 18.22 10.28
CA ASN A 23 17.32 19.19 9.23
C ASN A 23 16.14 20.10 9.61
N THR A 24 16.32 20.87 10.66
CA THR A 24 15.60 22.13 10.92
C THR A 24 16.25 23.25 10.13
N ALA A 25 16.09 23.30 8.84
CA ALA A 25 16.30 24.50 8.03
C ALA A 25 15.55 24.35 6.72
N GLU A 26 14.56 25.21 6.54
CA GLU A 26 13.99 25.72 5.30
C GLU A 26 14.51 25.07 3.99
N GLN A 27 14.10 23.85 3.69
CA GLN A 27 14.22 23.32 2.35
C GLN A 27 12.84 23.30 1.71
N ASN A 28 12.68 24.12 0.69
CA ASN A 28 11.57 24.16 -0.24
C ASN A 28 11.17 22.72 -0.59
N CYS A 29 9.93 22.37 -0.22
CA CYS A 29 9.33 21.05 -0.46
C CYS A 29 8.94 20.97 -1.96
N ASP A 30 9.89 20.98 -2.87
CA ASP A 30 9.67 20.53 -4.23
C ASP A 30 9.66 19.00 -4.19
N GLY A 31 8.50 18.42 -4.51
CA GLY A 31 8.28 16.99 -4.55
C GLY A 31 9.35 16.30 -5.40
N GLY A 32 9.97 15.26 -4.87
CA GLY A 32 10.98 14.52 -5.59
C GLY A 32 10.36 13.63 -6.67
N ARG A 33 10.94 13.65 -7.86
CA ARG A 33 10.56 12.76 -8.97
C ARG A 33 11.75 11.93 -9.37
N LEU A 34 11.59 10.61 -9.36
CA LEU A 34 12.57 9.65 -9.84
C LEU A 34 12.05 9.00 -11.13
N GLU A 35 12.74 9.22 -12.21
CA GLU A 35 12.53 8.47 -13.46
C GLU A 35 13.33 7.16 -13.38
N ILE A 36 12.66 6.04 -13.61
CA ILE A 36 13.30 4.74 -13.61
C ILE A 36 13.75 4.41 -15.02
N PRO A 37 15.03 4.07 -15.23
CA PRO A 37 15.55 3.75 -16.57
C PRO A 37 14.78 2.61 -17.23
N GLU A 38 14.51 2.71 -18.52
CA GLU A 38 13.73 1.72 -19.30
C GLU A 38 14.35 0.31 -19.29
N ASN A 39 15.68 0.21 -19.15
CA ASN A 39 16.36 -1.08 -19.04
C ASN A 39 16.09 -1.82 -17.70
N ILE A 40 15.53 -1.10 -16.71
CA ILE A 40 15.13 -1.64 -15.40
C ILE A 40 13.61 -1.84 -15.36
N ALA A 41 12.90 -0.74 -15.40
CA ALA A 41 11.46 -0.67 -15.46
C ALA A 41 11.10 0.72 -15.99
N GLY A 42 10.52 0.82 -17.16
CA GLY A 42 10.04 2.13 -17.62
C GLY A 42 9.05 2.71 -16.61
N GLY A 43 9.13 4.00 -16.30
CA GLY A 43 8.17 4.66 -15.44
C GLY A 43 8.76 5.64 -14.44
N ARG A 44 7.96 5.99 -13.44
CA ARG A 44 8.30 7.03 -12.47
C ARG A 44 7.83 6.70 -11.06
N VAL A 45 8.55 7.22 -10.10
CA VAL A 45 8.11 7.35 -8.71
C VAL A 45 8.15 8.83 -8.35
N ALA A 46 7.02 9.37 -7.94
CA ALA A 46 6.89 10.76 -7.53
C ALA A 46 6.50 10.85 -6.06
N ALA A 47 7.18 11.69 -5.31
CA ALA A 47 6.87 11.99 -3.92
C ALA A 47 6.43 13.44 -3.78
N ASP A 48 5.22 13.67 -3.35
CA ASP A 48 4.67 14.97 -3.00
C ASP A 48 4.73 15.15 -1.48
N ALA A 49 5.56 16.07 -0.98
CA ALA A 49 5.51 16.51 0.40
C ALA A 49 4.28 17.42 0.59
N VAL A 50 3.19 16.84 1.05
CA VAL A 50 1.88 17.51 1.13
C VAL A 50 1.86 18.52 2.26
N SER A 51 2.39 18.13 3.41
CA SER A 51 2.58 18.99 4.58
C SER A 51 3.64 18.38 5.51
N PRO A 52 4.15 19.10 6.52
CA PRO A 52 5.13 18.57 7.45
C PRO A 52 4.70 17.20 8.00
N GLY A 53 5.54 16.18 7.85
CA GLY A 53 5.26 14.82 8.29
C GLY A 53 4.17 14.07 7.50
N LEU A 54 3.75 14.55 6.33
CA LEU A 54 2.80 13.86 5.45
C LEU A 54 3.27 13.93 4.01
N SER A 55 3.56 12.78 3.42
CA SER A 55 3.96 12.67 2.02
C SER A 55 3.12 11.63 1.28
N LEU A 56 2.81 11.93 0.03
CA LEU A 56 2.20 11.02 -0.93
C LEU A 56 3.28 10.51 -1.87
N ILE A 57 3.34 9.21 -2.08
CA ILE A 57 4.28 8.58 -3.01
C ILE A 57 3.46 7.83 -4.04
N CYS A 58 3.55 8.28 -5.28
CA CYS A 58 2.91 7.64 -6.43
C CYS A 58 3.97 6.87 -7.23
N SER A 59 3.76 5.57 -7.38
CA SER A 59 4.61 4.69 -8.19
C SER A 59 3.85 4.27 -9.43
N GLU A 60 4.42 4.54 -10.61
CA GLU A 60 3.92 4.10 -11.91
C GLU A 60 5.09 3.48 -12.67
N MET A 61 5.11 2.15 -12.76
CA MET A 61 6.22 1.39 -13.34
C MET A 61 5.70 0.36 -14.33
N SER A 62 6.54 -0.03 -15.29
CA SER A 62 6.25 -1.12 -16.21
C SER A 62 7.48 -1.99 -16.37
N PHE A 63 7.38 -3.22 -15.90
CA PHE A 63 8.49 -4.19 -15.91
C PHE A 63 8.45 -5.04 -17.17
N ALA A 64 9.51 -4.99 -17.98
CA ALA A 64 9.65 -5.83 -19.18
C ALA A 64 9.84 -7.31 -18.86
N LYS A 65 10.31 -7.63 -17.65
CA LYS A 65 10.54 -8.98 -17.12
C LYS A 65 10.39 -8.99 -15.60
N ASP A 66 10.27 -10.16 -15.02
CA ASP A 66 10.29 -10.35 -13.58
C ASP A 66 11.55 -9.72 -12.98
N THR A 67 11.36 -8.85 -12.00
CA THR A 67 12.42 -8.00 -11.46
C THR A 67 12.47 -8.07 -9.94
N PHE A 68 13.67 -8.21 -9.42
CA PHE A 68 13.96 -8.21 -7.98
C PHE A 68 14.74 -6.96 -7.64
N PHE A 69 14.28 -6.25 -6.61
CA PHE A 69 15.01 -5.14 -6.00
C PHE A 69 15.51 -5.56 -4.64
N ARG A 70 16.73 -5.18 -4.33
CA ARG A 70 17.31 -5.28 -3.00
C ARG A 70 17.72 -3.91 -2.54
N GLU A 71 17.14 -3.48 -1.43
CA GLU A 71 17.35 -2.16 -0.85
C GLU A 71 17.93 -2.33 0.56
N GLU A 72 19.00 -1.59 0.84
CA GLU A 72 19.64 -1.57 2.16
C GLU A 72 19.62 -0.15 2.71
N TYR A 73 19.27 -0.01 3.99
CA TYR A 73 19.08 1.27 4.68
C TYR A 73 19.83 1.29 6.00
N GLN A 74 20.24 2.49 6.40
CA GLN A 74 20.74 2.76 7.75
C GLN A 74 19.54 3.13 8.63
N ASP A 75 18.90 2.13 9.28
CA ASP A 75 17.83 2.33 10.27
C ASP A 75 16.73 3.30 9.80
N ARG A 76 16.12 3.02 8.65
CA ARG A 76 15.01 3.83 8.13
C ARG A 76 13.76 3.59 8.94
N ASP A 77 13.29 4.61 9.65
CA ASP A 77 12.00 4.56 10.32
C ASP A 77 10.85 4.66 9.31
N VAL A 78 9.92 3.75 9.38
CA VAL A 78 8.79 3.64 8.46
C VAL A 78 7.49 3.66 9.24
N LEU A 79 6.62 4.57 8.87
CA LEU A 79 5.18 4.51 9.15
C LEU A 79 4.48 4.84 7.83
N GLN A 80 3.98 3.81 7.16
CA GLN A 80 3.48 3.93 5.80
C GLN A 80 2.23 3.09 5.60
N ILE A 81 1.29 3.65 4.84
CA ILE A 81 0.12 2.94 4.32
C ILE A 81 0.28 2.91 2.80
N ALA A 82 0.37 1.72 2.20
CA ALA A 82 0.48 1.56 0.77
C ALA A 82 -0.77 0.89 0.19
N PHE A 83 -1.20 1.37 -0.98
CA PHE A 83 -2.36 0.91 -1.72
C PHE A 83 -1.90 0.43 -3.09
N CYS A 84 -2.18 -0.83 -3.44
CA CYS A 84 -1.94 -1.33 -4.79
C CYS A 84 -3.12 -0.96 -5.70
N LEU A 85 -2.80 -0.32 -6.82
CA LEU A 85 -3.79 0.12 -7.82
C LEU A 85 -3.79 -0.80 -9.04
N GLN A 86 -2.62 -1.32 -9.41
CA GLN A 86 -2.44 -2.22 -10.54
C GLN A 86 -1.20 -3.09 -10.37
N GLY A 87 -1.23 -4.30 -10.90
CA GLY A 87 -0.14 -5.26 -10.78
C GLY A 87 -0.07 -5.90 -9.40
N ASN A 88 1.04 -6.55 -9.12
CA ASN A 88 1.32 -7.20 -7.85
C ASN A 88 2.75 -6.87 -7.42
N CYS A 89 3.01 -6.84 -6.13
CA CYS A 89 4.36 -6.86 -5.60
C CYS A 89 4.44 -7.80 -4.40
N GLU A 90 5.61 -8.40 -4.23
CA GLU A 90 5.97 -9.16 -3.05
C GLU A 90 7.20 -8.52 -2.42
N TRP A 91 7.28 -8.51 -1.09
CA TRP A 91 8.47 -8.02 -0.40
C TRP A 91 8.69 -8.74 0.92
N SER A 92 9.94 -8.73 1.36
CA SER A 92 10.35 -9.26 2.66
C SER A 92 11.43 -8.39 3.30
N TYR A 93 11.50 -8.41 4.63
CA TYR A 93 12.48 -7.67 5.39
C TYR A 93 13.53 -8.61 5.99
N GLY A 94 14.67 -8.75 5.29
CA GLY A 94 15.78 -9.59 5.73
C GLY A 94 15.66 -11.07 5.34
N ASN A 95 16.74 -11.81 5.62
CA ASN A 95 16.91 -13.19 5.20
C ASN A 95 15.94 -14.13 5.94
N GLY A 96 15.17 -14.90 5.19
CA GLY A 96 14.25 -15.92 5.72
C GLY A 96 12.93 -15.39 6.26
N ALA A 97 12.66 -14.09 6.20
CA ALA A 97 11.35 -13.54 6.51
C ALA A 97 10.30 -14.01 5.50
N ARG A 98 9.09 -14.29 5.98
CA ARG A 98 7.97 -14.62 5.08
C ARG A 98 7.65 -13.42 4.20
N PRO A 99 7.56 -13.61 2.88
CA PRO A 99 7.20 -12.51 1.99
C PRO A 99 5.78 -12.03 2.27
N HIS A 100 5.60 -10.74 2.21
CA HIS A 100 4.31 -10.07 2.13
C HIS A 100 3.94 -9.95 0.66
N GLN A 101 2.66 -9.88 0.37
CA GLN A 101 2.14 -9.68 -0.99
C GLN A 101 1.07 -8.60 -0.94
N LEU A 102 1.06 -7.74 -1.94
CA LEU A 102 0.04 -6.72 -2.13
C LEU A 102 -0.50 -6.82 -3.55
N ALA A 103 -1.79 -7.02 -3.67
CA ALA A 103 -2.51 -7.11 -4.93
C ALA A 103 -3.46 -5.90 -5.12
N PRO A 104 -3.98 -5.68 -6.33
CA PRO A 104 -4.93 -4.61 -6.59
C PRO A 104 -6.11 -4.61 -5.61
N ALA A 105 -6.52 -3.41 -5.21
CA ALA A 105 -7.54 -3.15 -4.17
C ALA A 105 -7.18 -3.67 -2.77
N GLU A 106 -5.93 -4.01 -2.50
CA GLU A 106 -5.41 -4.23 -1.15
C GLU A 106 -4.61 -3.02 -0.68
N CYS A 107 -4.49 -2.92 0.63
CA CYS A 107 -3.62 -1.94 1.28
C CYS A 107 -2.78 -2.61 2.38
N SER A 108 -1.62 -2.05 2.64
CA SER A 108 -0.74 -2.49 3.71
C SER A 108 -0.43 -1.36 4.67
N LEU A 109 -0.37 -1.67 5.97
CA LEU A 109 0.20 -0.82 7.00
C LEU A 109 1.59 -1.37 7.34
N GLN A 110 2.59 -0.52 7.23
CA GLN A 110 3.99 -0.83 7.54
C GLN A 110 4.47 0.10 8.64
N CYS A 111 5.05 -0.44 9.68
CA CYS A 111 5.56 0.34 10.82
C CYS A 111 6.78 -0.34 11.45
N GLY A 112 7.79 0.44 11.77
CA GLY A 112 9.03 0.00 12.42
C GLY A 112 10.28 0.44 11.69
N VAL A 113 11.43 -0.04 12.12
CA VAL A 113 12.72 0.27 11.52
C VAL A 113 13.04 -0.73 10.41
N MET A 114 13.26 -0.21 9.21
CA MET A 114 13.63 -0.97 8.03
C MET A 114 15.13 -0.84 7.76
N ARG A 115 15.84 -1.97 7.73
CA ARG A 115 17.27 -2.05 7.39
C ARG A 115 17.49 -2.65 6.02
N LYS A 116 16.61 -3.56 5.60
CA LYS A 116 16.69 -4.24 4.33
C LYS A 116 15.31 -4.57 3.82
N CYS A 117 15.11 -4.42 2.52
CA CYS A 117 13.90 -4.83 1.83
C CYS A 117 14.27 -5.54 0.53
N ASP A 118 13.81 -6.77 0.38
CA ASP A 118 13.87 -7.50 -0.89
C ASP A 118 12.48 -7.49 -1.50
N SER A 119 12.32 -6.88 -2.67
CA SER A 119 11.04 -6.73 -3.37
C SER A 119 11.05 -7.46 -4.71
N PHE A 120 9.94 -8.06 -5.06
CA PHE A 120 9.72 -8.75 -6.33
C PHE A 120 8.52 -8.13 -7.05
N PHE A 121 8.73 -7.81 -8.33
CA PHE A 121 7.70 -7.31 -9.23
C PHE A 121 7.62 -8.25 -10.44
N PRO A 122 6.47 -8.90 -10.68
CA PRO A 122 6.24 -9.65 -11.91
C PRO A 122 6.31 -8.74 -13.14
N ARG A 123 6.59 -9.34 -14.29
CA ARG A 123 6.46 -8.64 -15.58
C ARG A 123 5.09 -8.00 -15.71
N GLY A 124 5.06 -6.75 -16.18
CA GLY A 124 3.84 -5.99 -16.42
C GLY A 124 3.79 -4.64 -15.72
N PRO A 125 2.65 -3.97 -15.77
CA PRO A 125 2.46 -2.68 -15.13
C PRO A 125 2.30 -2.82 -13.62
N TYR A 126 2.84 -1.86 -12.89
CA TYR A 126 2.65 -1.71 -11.45
C TYR A 126 2.32 -0.26 -11.11
N ARG A 127 1.22 -0.06 -10.39
CA ARG A 127 0.82 1.24 -9.87
C ARG A 127 0.47 1.14 -8.40
N ALA A 128 0.98 2.07 -7.61
CA ALA A 128 0.70 2.14 -6.19
C ALA A 128 0.65 3.59 -5.70
N LEU A 129 -0.13 3.83 -4.67
CA LEU A 129 -0.13 5.06 -3.89
C LEU A 129 0.28 4.71 -2.46
N SER A 130 1.20 5.48 -1.89
CA SER A 130 1.58 5.33 -0.49
C SER A 130 1.48 6.65 0.26
N LEU A 131 0.99 6.57 1.50
CA LEU A 131 1.03 7.63 2.49
C LEU A 131 2.21 7.36 3.42
N SER A 132 3.20 8.25 3.46
CA SER A 132 4.27 8.23 4.45
C SER A 132 3.93 9.22 5.56
N LEU A 133 3.98 8.76 6.80
CA LEU A 133 3.52 9.47 7.99
C LEU A 133 4.69 9.70 8.95
N GLY A 134 4.88 10.95 9.36
CA GLY A 134 5.84 11.32 10.41
C GLY A 134 5.30 10.98 11.79
N ARG A 135 6.09 10.27 12.59
CA ARG A 135 5.64 9.77 13.90
C ARG A 135 5.22 10.85 14.87
N GLU A 136 5.90 11.98 14.88
CA GLU A 136 5.58 13.09 15.78
C GLU A 136 4.19 13.66 15.49
N ARG A 137 3.91 13.92 14.21
CA ARG A 137 2.61 14.49 13.81
C ARG A 137 1.45 13.53 14.01
N PHE A 138 1.67 12.24 13.83
CA PHE A 138 0.64 11.20 13.88
C PHE A 138 0.78 10.29 15.11
N ALA A 139 1.28 10.84 16.22
CA ALA A 139 1.45 10.11 17.48
C ALA A 139 0.12 9.49 17.97
N ASP A 140 -0.96 10.26 17.92
CA ASP A 140 -2.29 9.80 18.34
C ASP A 140 -2.80 8.63 17.47
N VAL A 141 -2.52 8.68 16.16
CA VAL A 141 -2.85 7.58 15.24
C VAL A 141 -2.06 6.33 15.61
N ILE A 142 -0.77 6.48 15.93
CA ILE A 142 0.09 5.38 16.33
C ILE A 142 -0.42 4.75 17.62
N GLU A 143 -0.77 5.54 18.62
CA GLU A 143 -1.32 5.04 19.88
C GLU A 143 -2.62 4.28 19.65
N CYS A 144 -3.54 4.86 18.91
CA CYS A 144 -4.80 4.21 18.55
C CYS A 144 -4.60 2.86 17.84
N LEU A 145 -3.61 2.77 16.95
CA LEU A 145 -3.26 1.51 16.26
C LEU A 145 -2.56 0.50 17.18
N LYS A 146 -1.79 0.96 18.19
CA LYS A 146 -1.21 0.11 19.24
C LYS A 146 -2.27 -0.49 20.15
N ASP A 147 -3.23 0.32 20.60
CA ASP A 147 -4.31 -0.11 21.51
C ASP A 147 -5.11 -1.27 20.90
N VAL A 148 -5.32 -1.23 19.61
CA VAL A 148 -5.95 -2.32 18.88
C VAL A 148 -4.97 -3.41 18.43
N ARG A 149 -3.74 -3.40 18.91
CA ARG A 149 -2.67 -4.36 18.58
C ARG A 149 -2.41 -4.52 17.07
N LEU A 150 -2.54 -3.48 16.32
CA LEU A 150 -2.16 -3.42 14.91
C LEU A 150 -0.69 -3.07 14.74
N LEU A 151 -0.15 -2.30 15.69
CA LEU A 151 1.26 -2.01 15.83
C LEU A 151 1.76 -2.62 17.13
N ASP A 152 2.93 -3.20 17.10
CA ASP A 152 3.65 -3.69 18.28
C ASP A 152 4.75 -2.69 18.66
N SER A 153 5.21 -2.74 19.90
CA SER A 153 6.25 -1.84 20.45
C SER A 153 7.69 -2.23 20.05
N GLY A 154 7.86 -3.10 19.05
CA GLY A 154 9.18 -3.58 18.63
C GLY A 154 9.85 -2.70 17.58
N ASP A 155 11.18 -2.67 17.57
CA ASP A 155 11.99 -1.88 16.62
C ASP A 155 11.96 -2.43 15.20
N MET A 156 11.64 -3.72 15.02
CA MET A 156 11.60 -4.33 13.70
C MET A 156 10.35 -3.92 12.92
N ILE A 157 10.54 -3.67 11.63
CA ILE A 157 9.43 -3.35 10.73
C ILE A 157 8.42 -4.50 10.66
N ARG A 158 7.16 -4.15 10.73
CA ARG A 158 6.03 -5.06 10.61
C ARG A 158 5.07 -4.60 9.54
N THR A 159 4.47 -5.57 8.89
CA THR A 159 3.47 -5.33 7.84
C THR A 159 2.20 -6.09 8.14
N ARG A 160 1.08 -5.39 7.93
CA ARG A 160 -0.25 -6.00 7.88
C ARG A 160 -0.93 -5.61 6.58
N VAL A 161 -1.56 -6.59 5.93
CA VAL A 161 -2.27 -6.39 4.67
C VAL A 161 -3.77 -6.48 4.93
N PHE A 162 -4.51 -5.55 4.35
CA PHE A 162 -5.96 -5.41 4.46
C PHE A 162 -6.58 -5.32 3.07
N ALA A 163 -7.83 -5.70 2.95
CA ALA A 163 -8.60 -5.39 1.75
C ALA A 163 -9.05 -3.93 1.77
N GLY A 164 -8.89 -3.24 0.65
CA GLY A 164 -9.43 -1.90 0.46
C GLY A 164 -10.94 -1.92 0.23
N THR A 165 -11.66 -1.00 0.87
CA THR A 165 -13.10 -0.83 0.67
C THR A 165 -13.41 0.04 -0.54
N PRO A 166 -14.65 0.06 -1.03
CA PRO A 166 -15.07 1.00 -2.07
C PRO A 166 -14.81 2.46 -1.69
N HIS A 167 -14.99 2.82 -0.41
CA HIS A 167 -14.73 4.18 0.07
C HIS A 167 -13.24 4.55 -0.03
N LEU A 168 -12.34 3.69 0.42
CA LEU A 168 -10.90 3.90 0.26
C LEU A 168 -10.51 4.03 -1.21
N ARG A 169 -11.07 3.20 -2.09
CA ARG A 169 -10.82 3.26 -3.54
C ARG A 169 -11.23 4.61 -4.15
N LEU A 170 -12.39 5.15 -3.73
CA LEU A 170 -12.85 6.45 -4.18
C LEU A 170 -11.87 7.58 -3.78
N LEU A 171 -11.43 7.57 -2.53
CA LEU A 171 -10.48 8.57 -2.03
C LEU A 171 -9.12 8.47 -2.73
N ILE A 172 -8.64 7.25 -2.96
CA ILE A 172 -7.39 7.00 -3.70
C ILE A 172 -7.51 7.55 -5.14
N ARG A 173 -8.64 7.28 -5.80
CA ARG A 173 -8.89 7.80 -7.13
C ARG A 173 -8.86 9.33 -7.17
N GLN A 174 -9.51 9.99 -6.22
CA GLN A 174 -9.49 11.45 -6.11
C GLN A 174 -8.07 12.01 -5.93
N LEU A 175 -7.23 11.33 -5.15
CA LEU A 175 -5.81 11.70 -4.96
C LEU A 175 -4.99 11.52 -6.24
N THR A 176 -5.16 10.41 -6.94
CA THR A 176 -4.38 10.09 -8.14
C THR A 176 -4.83 10.85 -9.39
N GLU A 177 -6.08 11.27 -9.45
CA GLU A 177 -6.65 12.03 -10.58
C GLU A 177 -6.59 13.56 -10.36
N CYS A 178 -6.02 14.04 -9.26
CA CYS A 178 -5.89 15.49 -9.02
C CYS A 178 -4.97 16.12 -10.05
N PRO A 179 -5.46 17.11 -10.83
CA PRO A 179 -4.66 17.75 -11.86
C PRO A 179 -3.40 18.42 -11.29
N PRO A 180 -2.24 18.32 -11.99
CA PRO A 180 -0.99 18.91 -11.51
C PRO A 180 -0.99 20.43 -11.48
N ASP A 181 -1.78 21.06 -12.33
CA ASP A 181 -1.93 22.52 -12.48
C ASP A 181 -3.02 23.13 -11.59
N TYR A 182 -3.69 22.32 -10.78
CA TYR A 182 -4.70 22.81 -9.87
C TYR A 182 -4.09 23.76 -8.81
N LYS A 183 -4.51 25.02 -8.81
CA LYS A 183 -3.91 26.09 -7.98
C LYS A 183 -3.87 25.76 -6.47
N LEU A 184 -4.86 25.03 -5.98
CA LEU A 184 -4.96 24.60 -4.58
C LEU A 184 -4.60 23.13 -4.39
N ARG A 185 -3.82 22.55 -5.32
CA ARG A 185 -3.48 21.13 -5.34
C ARG A 185 -2.93 20.64 -4.00
N LYS A 186 -2.00 21.37 -3.41
CA LYS A 186 -1.40 20.99 -2.12
C LYS A 186 -2.43 20.89 -1.01
N LEU A 187 -3.32 21.88 -0.88
CA LEU A 187 -4.41 21.88 0.11
C LEU A 187 -5.40 20.75 -0.15
N PHE A 188 -5.75 20.50 -1.42
CA PHE A 188 -6.64 19.42 -1.81
C PHE A 188 -6.03 18.05 -1.45
N LEU A 189 -4.76 17.82 -1.81
CA LEU A 189 -4.06 16.58 -1.51
C LEU A 189 -3.92 16.35 0.00
N GLU A 190 -3.63 17.40 0.78
CA GLU A 190 -3.57 17.30 2.23
C GLU A 190 -4.92 16.89 2.83
N GLY A 191 -5.99 17.60 2.46
CA GLY A 191 -7.34 17.27 2.94
C GLY A 191 -7.74 15.84 2.60
N LYS A 192 -7.50 15.41 1.36
CA LYS A 192 -7.83 14.04 0.90
C LYS A 192 -6.93 12.97 1.52
N ALA A 193 -5.67 13.25 1.76
CA ALA A 193 -4.76 12.33 2.43
C ALA A 193 -5.15 12.11 3.91
N LEU A 194 -5.55 13.18 4.61
CA LEU A 194 -6.04 13.09 5.98
C LEU A 194 -7.39 12.36 6.05
N GLU A 195 -8.29 12.60 5.11
CA GLU A 195 -9.55 11.87 4.99
C GLU A 195 -9.29 10.38 4.74
N LEU A 196 -8.39 10.04 3.80
CA LEU A 196 -7.99 8.67 3.51
C LEU A 196 -7.40 7.97 4.75
N LEU A 197 -6.53 8.66 5.50
CA LEU A 197 -5.95 8.14 6.74
C LEU A 197 -7.03 7.87 7.79
N SER A 198 -7.94 8.82 8.00
CA SER A 198 -9.04 8.70 8.97
C SER A 198 -9.96 7.52 8.63
N VAL A 199 -10.37 7.40 7.37
CA VAL A 199 -11.21 6.28 6.90
C VAL A 199 -10.48 4.96 7.04
N PHE A 200 -9.20 4.89 6.64
CA PHE A 200 -8.38 3.69 6.80
C PHE A 200 -8.31 3.24 8.27
N CYS A 201 -7.98 4.14 9.18
CA CYS A 201 -7.89 3.82 10.61
C CYS A 201 -9.23 3.33 11.16
N SER A 202 -10.32 4.03 10.86
CA SER A 202 -11.67 3.66 11.30
C SER A 202 -12.07 2.26 10.82
N GLU A 203 -11.83 1.96 9.54
CA GLU A 203 -12.15 0.65 8.97
C GLU A 203 -11.28 -0.47 9.52
N VAL A 204 -9.99 -0.23 9.71
CA VAL A 204 -9.05 -1.23 10.21
C VAL A 204 -9.32 -1.53 11.69
N ILE A 205 -9.63 -0.51 12.49
CA ILE A 205 -10.02 -0.66 13.89
C ILE A 205 -11.35 -1.43 14.00
N GLY A 206 -12.37 -1.00 13.25
CA GLY A 206 -13.69 -1.64 13.27
C GLY A 206 -13.71 -3.09 12.77
N ARG A 207 -12.76 -3.50 11.92
CA ARG A 207 -12.62 -4.91 11.48
C ARG A 207 -12.12 -5.83 12.57
N LYS A 208 -11.32 -5.33 13.51
CA LYS A 208 -10.78 -6.14 14.60
C LYS A 208 -11.85 -6.54 15.63
N GLU A 209 -12.87 -5.74 15.78
CA GLU A 209 -14.02 -6.04 16.64
C GLU A 209 -14.88 -7.18 16.08
N LYS A 210 -14.83 -7.43 14.77
CA LYS A 210 -15.56 -8.50 14.08
C LYS A 210 -14.68 -9.72 13.82
N LYS A 211 -14.16 -10.36 14.85
CA LYS A 211 -13.26 -11.53 14.80
C LYS A 211 -13.71 -12.63 13.84
N GLY A 212 -12.87 -12.94 12.88
CA GLY A 212 -12.86 -14.16 12.07
C GLY A 212 -11.65 -14.11 11.12
N ASP A 213 -10.50 -14.59 11.59
CA ASP A 213 -9.28 -14.64 10.79
C ASP A 213 -9.49 -15.52 9.56
N VAL A 214 -9.50 -14.89 8.37
CA VAL A 214 -9.52 -15.58 7.08
C VAL A 214 -8.13 -16.15 6.85
N SER A 215 -8.01 -17.48 6.68
CA SER A 215 -6.72 -18.14 6.45
C SER A 215 -6.03 -17.58 5.19
N ARG A 216 -4.70 -17.77 5.09
CA ARG A 216 -3.93 -17.32 3.92
C ARG A 216 -4.45 -17.97 2.61
N GLU A 217 -4.83 -19.23 2.69
CA GLU A 217 -5.40 -19.98 1.57
C GLU A 217 -6.78 -19.43 1.18
N ASP A 218 -7.64 -19.19 2.16
CA ASP A 218 -8.94 -18.56 1.91
C ASP A 218 -8.80 -17.17 1.30
N ARG A 219 -7.84 -16.39 1.74
CA ARG A 219 -7.58 -15.06 1.20
C ARG A 219 -7.15 -15.13 -0.27
N ARG A 220 -6.36 -16.15 -0.66
CA ARG A 220 -6.00 -16.42 -2.05
C ARG A 220 -7.24 -16.78 -2.87
N CYS A 221 -8.07 -17.69 -2.38
CA CYS A 221 -9.32 -18.08 -3.04
C CYS A 221 -10.28 -16.89 -3.20
N LEU A 222 -10.37 -16.02 -2.20
CA LEU A 222 -11.20 -14.82 -2.27
C LEU A 222 -10.69 -13.79 -3.27
N ARG A 223 -9.38 -13.67 -3.47
CA ARG A 223 -8.82 -12.84 -4.56
C ARG A 223 -9.19 -13.41 -5.93
N GLN A 224 -9.02 -14.72 -6.12
CA GLN A 224 -9.45 -15.38 -7.36
C GLN A 224 -10.93 -15.17 -7.63
N ALA A 225 -11.79 -15.26 -6.60
CA ALA A 225 -13.20 -14.97 -6.72
C ALA A 225 -13.45 -13.54 -7.21
N ARG A 226 -12.72 -12.57 -6.69
CA ARG A 226 -12.84 -11.18 -7.14
C ARG A 226 -12.37 -11.00 -8.58
N GLU A 227 -11.21 -11.55 -8.93
CA GLU A 227 -10.67 -11.51 -10.30
C GLU A 227 -11.67 -12.11 -11.30
N ARG A 228 -12.33 -13.21 -10.95
CA ARG A 228 -13.38 -13.81 -11.79
C ARG A 228 -14.60 -12.91 -11.97
N ILE A 229 -15.01 -12.20 -10.94
CA ILE A 229 -16.11 -11.22 -11.04
C ILE A 229 -15.70 -10.06 -11.95
N ASP A 230 -14.48 -9.56 -11.81
CA ASP A 230 -13.95 -8.45 -12.62
C ASP A 230 -13.83 -8.86 -14.11
N GLU A 231 -13.39 -10.09 -14.41
CA GLU A 231 -13.24 -10.62 -15.78
C GLU A 231 -14.58 -10.88 -16.47
N GLN A 232 -15.62 -11.24 -15.73
CA GLN A 232 -16.91 -11.68 -16.28
C GLN A 232 -18.05 -10.69 -16.02
N PHE A 233 -17.74 -9.42 -15.97
CA PHE A 233 -18.73 -8.36 -15.73
C PHE A 233 -19.94 -8.38 -16.69
N LEU A 234 -19.74 -8.85 -17.93
CA LEU A 234 -20.80 -8.94 -18.94
C LEU A 234 -21.71 -10.19 -18.82
N LEU A 235 -21.26 -11.21 -18.09
CA LEU A 235 -22.02 -12.45 -17.85
C LEU A 235 -21.92 -12.78 -16.35
N PRO A 236 -22.80 -12.19 -15.52
CA PRO A 236 -22.66 -12.31 -14.08
C PRO A 236 -22.78 -13.77 -13.62
N LEU A 237 -21.72 -14.23 -12.95
CA LEU A 237 -21.68 -15.54 -12.33
C LEU A 237 -22.56 -15.58 -11.09
N THR A 238 -23.20 -16.71 -10.87
CA THR A 238 -23.88 -16.97 -9.59
C THR A 238 -22.86 -17.17 -8.47
N ILE A 239 -23.24 -16.87 -7.23
CA ILE A 239 -22.39 -17.11 -6.07
C ILE A 239 -21.95 -18.59 -5.97
N SER A 240 -22.84 -19.50 -6.37
CA SER A 240 -22.55 -20.93 -6.38
C SER A 240 -21.44 -21.29 -7.38
N GLN A 241 -21.46 -20.70 -8.57
CA GLN A 241 -20.42 -20.88 -9.58
C GLN A 241 -19.08 -20.33 -9.10
N ILE A 242 -19.05 -19.10 -8.58
CA ILE A 242 -17.84 -18.49 -8.04
C ILE A 242 -17.27 -19.34 -6.90
N ALA A 243 -18.10 -19.78 -5.96
CA ALA A 243 -17.68 -20.60 -4.84
C ALA A 243 -17.06 -21.93 -5.30
N LYS A 244 -17.67 -22.59 -6.29
CA LYS A 244 -17.19 -23.85 -6.87
C LYS A 244 -15.85 -23.65 -7.57
N GLU A 245 -15.69 -22.62 -8.40
CA GLU A 245 -14.44 -22.32 -9.10
C GLU A 245 -13.29 -21.99 -8.15
N CYS A 246 -13.61 -21.33 -7.02
CA CYS A 246 -12.62 -20.95 -6.02
C CYS A 246 -12.43 -22.01 -4.91
N HIS A 247 -13.00 -23.21 -5.08
CA HIS A 247 -12.91 -24.30 -4.09
C HIS A 247 -13.37 -23.91 -2.68
N MET A 248 -14.43 -23.11 -2.58
CA MET A 248 -15.01 -22.64 -1.32
C MET A 248 -16.48 -23.03 -1.20
N SER A 249 -17.00 -23.14 0.04
CA SER A 249 -18.44 -23.15 0.24
C SER A 249 -19.02 -21.73 0.04
N GLU A 250 -20.28 -21.63 -0.40
CA GLU A 250 -20.94 -20.33 -0.57
C GLU A 250 -20.95 -19.49 0.71
N THR A 251 -21.18 -20.13 1.86
CA THR A 251 -21.17 -19.48 3.18
C THR A 251 -19.78 -18.89 3.49
N LYS A 252 -18.73 -19.65 3.20
CA LYS A 252 -17.36 -19.23 3.40
C LYS A 252 -16.99 -18.10 2.43
N LEU A 253 -17.41 -18.19 1.18
CA LEU A 253 -17.26 -17.12 0.17
C LEU A 253 -17.96 -15.85 0.62
N LYS A 254 -19.26 -15.88 0.92
CA LYS A 254 -20.04 -14.69 1.33
C LYS A 254 -19.42 -14.01 2.55
N ARG A 255 -19.13 -14.77 3.59
CA ARG A 255 -18.53 -14.24 4.83
C ARG A 255 -17.11 -13.73 4.61
N GLY A 256 -16.29 -14.53 3.91
CA GLY A 256 -14.90 -14.18 3.63
C GLY A 256 -14.78 -12.97 2.71
N PHE A 257 -15.62 -12.89 1.68
CA PHE A 257 -15.65 -11.76 0.75
C PHE A 257 -15.99 -10.45 1.47
N LYS A 258 -17.05 -10.45 2.30
CA LYS A 258 -17.40 -9.29 3.12
C LYS A 258 -16.30 -8.93 4.12
N ASN A 259 -15.66 -9.93 4.75
CA ASN A 259 -14.56 -9.68 5.70
C ASN A 259 -13.29 -9.17 4.99
N CYS A 260 -12.99 -9.66 3.77
CA CYS A 260 -11.80 -9.28 3.02
C CYS A 260 -11.97 -7.98 2.23
N PHE A 261 -13.14 -7.74 1.65
CA PHE A 261 -13.35 -6.64 0.72
C PHE A 261 -14.31 -5.55 1.22
N GLY A 262 -14.87 -5.72 2.44
CA GLY A 262 -15.71 -4.72 3.09
C GLY A 262 -17.12 -4.59 2.48
N CYS A 263 -17.44 -5.34 1.42
CA CYS A 263 -18.74 -5.38 0.76
C CYS A 263 -19.13 -6.84 0.48
N THR A 264 -20.41 -7.10 0.27
CA THR A 264 -20.87 -8.42 -0.16
C THR A 264 -20.53 -8.65 -1.64
N VAL A 265 -20.59 -9.91 -2.10
CA VAL A 265 -20.38 -10.25 -3.52
C VAL A 265 -21.39 -9.51 -4.42
N TYR A 266 -22.60 -9.24 -3.94
CA TYR A 266 -23.62 -8.51 -4.71
C TYR A 266 -23.41 -6.99 -4.72
N GLU A 267 -22.86 -6.43 -3.67
CA GLU A 267 -22.54 -5.00 -3.58
C GLU A 267 -21.27 -4.65 -4.39
N TYR A 268 -20.43 -5.62 -4.62
CA TYR A 268 -19.23 -5.49 -5.44
C TYR A 268 -19.58 -5.50 -6.91
#